data_2fd480205daa34406ba6819020c822a5
#
_entry.id   2fd480205daa34406ba6819020c822a5
#
_cell.length_a   1.000
_cell.length_b   1.000
_cell.length_c   1.000
_cell.angle_alpha   90.00
_cell.angle_beta   90.00
_cell.angle_gamma   90.00
#
_symmetry.space_group_name_H-M   'P 1'
#
loop_
_entity.id
_entity.type
_entity.pdbx_description
1 polymer ?
#
loop_
_entity_poly.entity_id
_entity_poly.type
_entity_poly.pdbx_seq_one_letter_code
_entity_poly.pdbx_strand_id
1 'polypeptide(L)'
;LTFGGFDRHKVSLKILKYLKFIKKELNITLLVNRKDKYFNEILKYSKRNKLFVNLLTNSSLEDVIHKIDFAIVSGGVTAKELILFDIPCFIISTSNDQLNNCKKYNNLKKARYLGHWNKIKKNLFINEVNNLFNKEKKILNKKEKRIFDFDGSTRITKHILNL
;
A
#
# COMPACT_ATOMS: atom_id res chain seq x y z
N LEU A 1 2.64 -4.93 1.98
CA LEU A 1 3.05 -3.70 2.66
C LEU A 1 4.33 -3.16 2.02
N THR A 2 4.32 -1.90 1.60
CA THR A 2 5.55 -1.24 1.10
C THR A 2 5.45 0.29 1.19
N PHE A 3 6.56 0.95 1.54
CA PHE A 3 6.69 2.41 1.61
C PHE A 3 7.85 2.93 0.75
N GLY A 4 8.11 2.24 -0.37
CA GLY A 4 9.18 2.54 -1.31
C GLY A 4 10.51 1.85 -0.96
N GLY A 5 11.55 2.15 -1.73
CA GLY A 5 12.85 1.50 -1.59
C GLY A 5 13.55 1.77 -0.25
N PHE A 6 13.26 2.91 0.38
CA PHE A 6 13.75 3.26 1.71
C PHE A 6 12.62 3.85 2.55
N ASP A 7 12.29 3.19 3.63
CA ASP A 7 11.25 3.63 4.59
C ASP A 7 11.82 4.65 5.59
N ARG A 8 12.06 5.88 5.11
CA ARG A 8 12.73 6.95 5.87
C ARG A 8 12.09 7.25 7.23
N HIS A 9 10.81 6.98 7.38
CA HIS A 9 10.01 7.35 8.56
C HIS A 9 9.58 6.16 9.42
N LYS A 10 10.16 4.97 9.20
CA LYS A 10 9.76 3.72 9.90
C LYS A 10 8.26 3.41 9.80
N VAL A 11 7.63 3.77 8.69
CA VAL A 11 6.19 3.59 8.53
C VAL A 11 5.84 2.11 8.53
N SER A 12 6.64 1.27 7.88
CA SER A 12 6.45 -0.19 7.91
C SER A 12 6.39 -0.75 9.32
N LEU A 13 7.36 -0.37 10.16
CA LEU A 13 7.39 -0.83 11.55
C LEU A 13 6.20 -0.30 12.36
N LYS A 14 5.82 0.97 12.15
CA LYS A 14 4.63 1.57 12.78
C LYS A 14 3.36 0.80 12.40
N ILE A 15 3.19 0.46 11.13
CA ILE A 15 2.04 -0.28 10.64
C ILE A 15 2.03 -1.71 11.17
N LEU A 16 3.16 -2.41 11.19
CA LEU A 16 3.27 -3.74 11.81
C LEU A 16 2.85 -3.71 13.29
N LYS A 17 3.24 -2.66 14.03
CA LYS A 17 2.79 -2.46 15.41
C LYS A 17 1.28 -2.30 15.54
N TYR A 18 0.61 -1.74 14.54
CA TYR A 18 -0.84 -1.61 14.51
C TYR A 18 -1.53 -2.89 14.07
N LEU A 19 -1.00 -3.59 13.06
CA LEU A 19 -1.52 -4.86 12.56
C LEU A 19 -1.55 -5.95 13.62
N LYS A 20 -0.65 -5.92 14.60
CA LYS A 20 -0.66 -6.82 15.76
C LYS A 20 -2.01 -6.83 16.51
N PHE A 21 -2.79 -5.74 16.45
CA PHE A 21 -4.08 -5.62 17.14
C PHE A 21 -5.28 -6.01 16.27
N ILE A 22 -5.04 -6.43 15.04
CA ILE A 22 -6.08 -7.02 14.20
C ILE A 22 -6.34 -8.44 14.69
N LYS A 23 -7.62 -8.77 14.92
CA LYS A 23 -8.03 -10.07 15.45
C LYS A 23 -7.96 -11.22 14.45
N LYS A 24 -7.94 -10.89 13.15
CA LYS A 24 -7.82 -11.90 12.07
C LYS A 24 -6.36 -12.25 11.86
N GLU A 25 -6.11 -13.49 11.52
CA GLU A 25 -4.81 -13.95 11.08
C GLU A 25 -4.44 -13.29 9.76
N LEU A 26 -3.23 -12.75 9.69
CA LEU A 26 -2.73 -12.00 8.54
C LEU A 26 -1.41 -12.62 8.08
N ASN A 27 -1.35 -12.99 6.81
CA ASN A 27 -0.10 -13.28 6.13
C ASN A 27 0.45 -11.97 5.54
N ILE A 28 1.46 -11.41 6.14
CA ILE A 28 2.00 -10.09 5.77
C ILE A 28 3.20 -10.28 4.86
N THR A 29 3.11 -9.79 3.63
CA THR A 29 4.28 -9.64 2.76
C THR A 29 4.76 -8.19 2.81
N LEU A 30 6.01 -7.99 3.19
CA LEU A 30 6.65 -6.67 3.23
C LEU A 30 7.77 -6.59 2.18
N LEU A 31 7.57 -5.74 1.19
CA LEU A 31 8.61 -5.36 0.24
C LEU A 31 9.49 -4.29 0.87
N VAL A 32 10.76 -4.58 1.07
CA VAL A 32 11.71 -3.69 1.73
C VAL A 32 13.10 -3.87 1.14
N ASN A 33 13.86 -2.79 1.04
CA ASN A 33 15.25 -2.89 0.65
C ASN A 33 16.09 -3.47 1.81
N ARG A 34 16.94 -4.48 1.52
CA ARG A 34 17.83 -5.08 2.52
C ARG A 34 18.81 -4.06 3.14
N LYS A 35 19.14 -3.00 2.39
CA LYS A 35 19.98 -1.89 2.86
C LYS A 35 19.21 -0.84 3.67
N ASP A 36 17.87 -1.01 3.85
CA ASP A 36 17.10 -0.11 4.69
C ASP A 36 17.61 -0.19 6.14
N LYS A 37 17.88 0.96 6.72
CA LYS A 37 18.43 1.06 8.09
C LYS A 37 17.53 0.41 9.15
N TYR A 38 16.26 0.24 8.87
CA TYR A 38 15.29 -0.37 9.79
C TYR A 38 15.01 -1.85 9.52
N PHE A 39 15.63 -2.44 8.50
CA PHE A 39 15.41 -3.84 8.12
C PHE A 39 15.58 -4.80 9.31
N ASN A 40 16.68 -4.69 10.04
CA ASN A 40 16.94 -5.56 11.20
C ASN A 40 15.95 -5.33 12.35
N GLU A 41 15.50 -4.09 12.56
CA GLU A 41 14.50 -3.75 13.57
C GLU A 41 13.13 -4.38 13.22
N ILE A 42 12.73 -4.31 11.95
CA ILE A 42 11.52 -4.95 11.45
C ILE A 42 11.57 -6.46 11.65
N LEU A 43 12.70 -7.10 11.27
CA LEU A 43 12.90 -8.53 11.42
C LEU A 43 12.80 -8.99 12.89
N LYS A 44 13.50 -8.29 13.80
CA LYS A 44 13.43 -8.55 15.25
C LYS A 44 12.01 -8.37 15.79
N TYR A 45 11.32 -7.31 15.38
CA TYR A 45 9.95 -7.05 15.82
C TYR A 45 8.99 -8.15 15.39
N SER A 46 9.06 -8.58 14.12
CA SER A 46 8.20 -9.62 13.56
C SER A 46 8.38 -10.95 14.31
N LYS A 47 9.62 -11.39 14.51
CA LYS A 47 9.93 -12.61 15.27
C LYS A 47 9.42 -12.55 16.71
N ARG A 48 9.70 -11.45 17.44
CA ARG A 48 9.29 -11.27 18.82
C ARG A 48 7.78 -11.29 19.04
N ASN A 49 7.01 -10.80 18.07
CA ASN A 49 5.57 -10.68 18.18
C ASN A 49 4.81 -11.80 17.46
N LYS A 50 5.51 -12.83 16.97
CA LYS A 50 4.93 -13.98 16.26
C LYS A 50 4.03 -13.55 15.09
N LEU A 51 4.40 -12.47 14.40
CA LEU A 51 3.70 -12.04 13.20
C LEU A 51 4.21 -12.86 12.01
N PHE A 52 3.30 -13.38 11.22
CA PHE A 52 3.62 -14.03 9.94
C PHE A 52 4.00 -12.97 8.92
N VAL A 53 5.28 -12.55 8.93
CA VAL A 53 5.82 -11.54 8.02
C VAL A 53 6.86 -12.16 7.11
N ASN A 54 6.55 -12.20 5.83
CA ASN A 54 7.48 -12.55 4.77
C ASN A 54 8.18 -11.27 4.29
N LEU A 55 9.48 -11.15 4.57
CA LEU A 55 10.29 -10.02 4.11
C LEU A 55 10.87 -10.34 2.74
N LEU A 56 10.41 -9.64 1.72
CA LEU A 56 10.93 -9.74 0.36
C LEU A 56 11.88 -8.59 0.07
N THR A 57 13.11 -8.95 -0.28
CA THR A 57 14.15 -8.02 -0.70
C THR A 57 14.48 -8.26 -2.16
N ASN A 58 14.77 -7.20 -2.91
CA ASN A 58 15.05 -7.27 -4.34
C ASN A 58 13.87 -7.84 -5.18
N SER A 59 12.65 -7.68 -4.67
CA SER A 59 11.43 -8.11 -5.35
C SER A 59 10.62 -6.89 -5.77
N SER A 60 9.89 -7.04 -6.86
CA SER A 60 8.95 -6.03 -7.37
C SER A 60 7.52 -6.27 -6.85
N LEU A 61 6.62 -5.33 -7.13
CA LEU A 61 5.20 -5.53 -6.86
C LEU A 61 4.63 -6.69 -7.71
N GLU A 62 5.13 -6.86 -8.93
CA GLU A 62 4.70 -7.89 -9.89
C GLU A 62 4.85 -9.30 -9.33
N ASP A 63 5.91 -9.54 -8.54
CA ASP A 63 6.18 -10.86 -7.94
C ASP A 63 5.11 -11.29 -6.93
N VAL A 64 4.34 -10.34 -6.40
CA VAL A 64 3.40 -10.57 -5.29
C VAL A 64 1.96 -10.19 -5.60
N ILE A 65 1.71 -9.40 -6.64
CA ILE A 65 0.39 -8.79 -6.91
C ILE A 65 -0.73 -9.81 -7.02
N HIS A 66 -0.43 -11.00 -7.54
CA HIS A 66 -1.41 -12.10 -7.70
C HIS A 66 -1.73 -12.85 -6.40
N LYS A 67 -1.01 -12.55 -5.31
CA LYS A 67 -1.10 -13.29 -4.03
C LYS A 67 -1.60 -12.41 -2.88
N ILE A 68 -2.00 -11.18 -3.17
CA ILE A 68 -2.42 -10.22 -2.14
C ILE A 68 -3.89 -9.88 -2.24
N ASP A 69 -4.58 -9.89 -1.13
CA ASP A 69 -5.98 -9.51 -1.02
C ASP A 69 -6.14 -7.99 -0.89
N PHE A 70 -5.22 -7.33 -0.23
CA PHE A 70 -5.16 -5.87 -0.11
C PHE A 70 -3.74 -5.40 0.19
N ALA A 71 -3.50 -4.13 -0.02
CA ALA A 71 -2.20 -3.52 0.21
C ALA A 71 -2.25 -2.29 1.12
N ILE A 72 -1.14 -2.03 1.82
CA ILE A 72 -0.92 -0.78 2.56
C ILE A 72 0.37 -0.18 2.03
N VAL A 73 0.28 1.00 1.42
CA VAL A 73 1.37 1.57 0.63
C VAL A 73 1.51 3.08 0.80
N SER A 74 2.62 3.63 0.34
CA SER A 74 2.75 5.08 0.18
C SER A 74 1.95 5.58 -1.04
N GLY A 75 1.66 6.89 -1.07
CA GLY A 75 0.90 7.53 -2.15
C GLY A 75 1.68 7.75 -3.45
N GLY A 76 2.69 6.95 -3.72
CA GLY A 76 3.55 7.02 -4.90
C GLY A 76 3.06 6.20 -6.10
N VAL A 77 4.01 5.72 -6.91
CA VAL A 77 3.74 4.93 -8.13
C VAL A 77 3.05 3.61 -7.79
N THR A 78 3.51 2.92 -6.76
CA THR A 78 2.93 1.63 -6.33
C THR A 78 1.41 1.72 -6.04
N ALA A 79 0.94 2.85 -5.50
CA ALA A 79 -0.50 3.04 -5.31
C ALA A 79 -1.26 3.10 -6.65
N LYS A 80 -0.67 3.71 -7.69
CA LYS A 80 -1.27 3.74 -9.04
C LYS A 80 -1.34 2.36 -9.66
N GLU A 81 -0.26 1.59 -9.52
CA GLU A 81 -0.18 0.21 -10.02
C GLU A 81 -1.26 -0.66 -9.36
N LEU A 82 -1.39 -0.61 -8.03
CA LEU A 82 -2.44 -1.36 -7.32
C LEU A 82 -3.85 -0.97 -7.76
N ILE A 83 -4.11 0.33 -7.94
CA ILE A 83 -5.41 0.82 -8.43
C ILE A 83 -5.67 0.35 -9.86
N LEU A 84 -4.64 0.29 -10.71
CA LEU A 84 -4.74 -0.20 -12.08
C LEU A 84 -5.15 -1.69 -12.13
N PHE A 85 -4.64 -2.47 -11.19
CA PHE A 85 -4.98 -3.90 -11.04
C PHE A 85 -6.20 -4.17 -10.17
N ASP A 86 -6.96 -3.11 -9.80
CA ASP A 86 -8.14 -3.20 -8.94
C ASP A 86 -7.87 -3.86 -7.56
N ILE A 87 -6.61 -3.77 -7.06
CA ILE A 87 -6.24 -4.25 -5.73
C ILE A 87 -6.64 -3.21 -4.69
N PRO A 88 -7.45 -3.58 -3.68
CA PRO A 88 -7.81 -2.68 -2.59
C PRO A 88 -6.57 -2.18 -1.88
N CYS A 89 -6.47 -0.87 -1.66
CA CYS A 89 -5.32 -0.35 -0.95
C CYS A 89 -5.66 0.75 0.04
N PHE A 90 -4.96 0.71 1.16
CA PHE A 90 -4.82 1.81 2.09
C PHE A 90 -3.57 2.61 1.73
N ILE A 91 -3.73 3.93 1.63
CA ILE A 91 -2.64 4.82 1.27
C ILE A 91 -2.27 5.70 2.46
N ILE A 92 -0.99 5.83 2.68
CA ILE A 92 -0.38 6.68 3.69
C ILE A 92 0.59 7.61 2.97
N SER A 93 0.40 8.93 3.05
CA SER A 93 1.39 9.82 2.46
C SER A 93 2.64 9.88 3.34
N THR A 94 3.81 9.71 2.72
CA THR A 94 5.12 9.77 3.39
C THR A 94 5.86 11.07 3.09
N SER A 95 5.34 11.86 2.15
CA SER A 95 5.87 13.16 1.74
C SER A 95 4.73 14.08 1.26
N ASN A 96 4.99 15.38 1.18
CA ASN A 96 3.96 16.36 0.82
C ASN A 96 3.52 16.28 -0.64
N ASP A 97 4.42 15.92 -1.55
CA ASP A 97 4.13 15.74 -2.98
C ASP A 97 3.08 14.64 -3.23
N GLN A 98 2.96 13.67 -2.33
CA GLN A 98 1.97 12.60 -2.42
C GLN A 98 0.55 13.02 -2.00
N LEU A 99 0.38 14.11 -1.26
CA LEU A 99 -0.89 14.50 -0.64
C LEU A 99 -2.04 14.64 -1.64
N ASN A 100 -1.79 15.32 -2.76
CA ASN A 100 -2.82 15.55 -3.78
C ASN A 100 -3.28 14.25 -4.42
N ASN A 101 -2.36 13.35 -4.74
CA ASN A 101 -2.68 12.04 -5.29
C ASN A 101 -3.48 11.21 -4.28
N CYS A 102 -3.05 11.14 -3.02
CA CYS A 102 -3.75 10.39 -1.98
C CYS A 102 -5.20 10.88 -1.80
N LYS A 103 -5.42 12.19 -1.76
CA LYS A 103 -6.77 12.78 -1.67
C LYS A 103 -7.60 12.45 -2.90
N LYS A 104 -7.03 12.58 -4.10
CA LYS A 104 -7.72 12.25 -5.35
C LYS A 104 -8.17 10.79 -5.39
N TYR A 105 -7.30 9.83 -5.05
CA TYR A 105 -7.67 8.42 -5.06
C TYR A 105 -8.74 8.08 -4.01
N ASN A 106 -8.67 8.72 -2.84
CA ASN A 106 -9.70 8.58 -1.81
C ASN A 106 -11.06 9.13 -2.26
N ASN A 107 -11.09 10.32 -2.88
CA ASN A 107 -12.32 10.94 -3.39
C ASN A 107 -12.95 10.11 -4.51
N LEU A 108 -12.13 9.50 -5.36
CA LEU A 108 -12.57 8.58 -6.41
C LEU A 108 -12.89 7.18 -5.88
N LYS A 109 -12.85 6.96 -4.57
CA LYS A 109 -13.09 5.66 -3.91
C LYS A 109 -12.22 4.51 -4.44
N LYS A 110 -11.07 4.82 -5.06
CA LYS A 110 -10.13 3.83 -5.61
C LYS A 110 -9.13 3.31 -4.57
N ALA A 111 -8.93 4.09 -3.50
CA ALA A 111 -8.12 3.71 -2.36
C ALA A 111 -8.62 4.43 -1.10
N ARG A 112 -8.28 3.92 0.08
CA ARG A 112 -8.59 4.57 1.34
C ARG A 112 -7.36 5.33 1.85
N TYR A 113 -7.43 6.66 1.88
CA TYR A 113 -6.36 7.49 2.44
C TYR A 113 -6.47 7.57 3.96
N LEU A 114 -5.43 7.12 4.67
CA LEU A 114 -5.37 7.06 6.13
C LEU A 114 -4.69 8.27 6.77
N GLY A 115 -4.18 9.19 5.96
CA GLY A 115 -3.50 10.39 6.43
C GLY A 115 -1.98 10.38 6.19
N HIS A 116 -1.33 11.46 6.64
CA HIS A 116 0.12 11.58 6.58
C HIS A 116 0.77 10.70 7.66
N TRP A 117 1.93 10.11 7.37
CA TRP A 117 2.60 9.11 8.21
C TRP A 117 2.72 9.48 9.70
N ASN A 118 2.93 10.76 10.03
CA ASN A 118 3.04 11.23 11.42
C ASN A 118 1.69 11.49 12.10
N LYS A 119 0.60 11.55 11.34
CA LYS A 119 -0.77 11.85 11.86
C LYS A 119 -1.67 10.62 11.95
N ILE A 120 -1.20 9.44 11.53
CA ILE A 120 -2.02 8.22 11.57
C ILE A 120 -2.27 7.82 13.02
N LYS A 121 -3.55 7.74 13.38
CA LYS A 121 -4.01 7.26 14.68
C LYS A 121 -4.24 5.76 14.65
N LYS A 122 -3.73 5.02 15.66
CA LYS A 122 -3.84 3.56 15.77
C LYS A 122 -5.29 3.07 15.65
N ASN A 123 -6.21 3.67 16.43
CA ASN A 123 -7.61 3.22 16.47
C ASN A 123 -8.31 3.43 15.11
N LEU A 124 -8.06 4.56 14.44
CA LEU A 124 -8.57 4.78 13.09
C LEU A 124 -8.08 3.70 12.13
N PHE A 125 -6.77 3.41 12.14
CA PHE A 125 -6.17 2.38 11.29
C PHE A 125 -6.81 1.01 11.53
N ILE A 126 -6.91 0.58 12.80
CA ILE A 126 -7.49 -0.71 13.16
C ILE A 126 -8.96 -0.80 12.70
N ASN A 127 -9.75 0.25 12.90
CA ASN A 127 -11.15 0.28 12.48
C ASN A 127 -11.29 0.18 10.95
N GLU A 128 -10.45 0.89 10.18
CA GLU A 128 -10.49 0.83 8.72
C GLU A 128 -10.12 -0.56 8.20
N VAL A 129 -9.09 -1.19 8.78
CA VAL A 129 -8.71 -2.56 8.40
C VAL A 129 -9.80 -3.56 8.76
N ASN A 130 -10.38 -3.48 9.97
CA ASN A 130 -11.48 -4.36 10.36
C ASN A 130 -12.72 -4.17 9.48
N ASN A 131 -13.04 -2.93 9.10
CA ASN A 131 -14.14 -2.64 8.19
C ASN A 131 -13.95 -3.26 6.80
N LEU A 132 -12.71 -3.34 6.32
CA LEU A 132 -12.40 -4.04 5.07
C LEU A 132 -12.79 -5.52 5.16
N PHE A 133 -12.45 -6.18 6.27
CA PHE A 133 -12.77 -7.60 6.48
C PHE A 133 -14.25 -7.86 6.74
N ASN A 134 -14.98 -6.92 7.31
CA ASN A 134 -16.41 -7.07 7.62
C ASN A 134 -17.31 -6.75 6.41
N LYS A 135 -16.83 -5.92 5.53
CA LYS A 135 -17.53 -5.63 4.25
C LYS A 135 -17.16 -6.70 3.23
N GLU A 136 -17.58 -7.96 3.50
CA GLU A 136 -17.44 -9.05 2.55
C GLU A 136 -17.65 -8.58 1.11
N LYS A 137 -16.59 -8.67 0.28
CA LYS A 137 -16.61 -8.70 -1.20
C LYS A 137 -17.47 -7.67 -1.97
N LYS A 138 -18.38 -6.91 -1.32
CA LYS A 138 -19.29 -5.97 -2.01
C LYS A 138 -18.62 -4.70 -2.56
N ILE A 139 -17.49 -4.29 -2.00
CA ILE A 139 -16.80 -3.06 -2.46
C ILE A 139 -15.93 -3.34 -3.69
N LEU A 140 -15.50 -4.58 -3.89
CA LEU A 140 -14.55 -4.97 -4.94
C LEU A 140 -15.21 -5.28 -6.28
N ASN A 141 -16.55 -5.47 -6.32
CA ASN A 141 -17.25 -5.94 -7.51
C ASN A 141 -18.00 -4.86 -8.31
N LYS A 142 -17.91 -3.59 -7.96
CA LYS A 142 -18.38 -2.55 -8.87
C LYS A 142 -17.31 -2.34 -9.94
N LYS A 143 -17.61 -2.74 -11.18
CA LYS A 143 -16.90 -2.31 -12.40
C LYS A 143 -17.06 -0.78 -12.55
N GLU A 144 -16.44 -0.04 -11.65
CA GLU A 144 -16.34 1.42 -11.81
C GLU A 144 -15.35 1.71 -12.93
N LYS A 145 -15.60 2.78 -13.67
CA LYS A 145 -14.74 3.23 -14.77
C LYS A 145 -13.28 3.28 -14.30
N ARG A 146 -12.40 2.58 -15.02
CA ARG A 146 -10.95 2.63 -14.77
C ARG A 146 -10.48 4.07 -14.91
N ILE A 147 -9.72 4.56 -13.92
CA ILE A 147 -9.09 5.89 -13.96
C ILE A 147 -7.68 5.85 -14.54
N PHE A 148 -7.11 4.67 -14.65
CA PHE A 148 -5.84 4.39 -15.29
C PHE A 148 -6.03 3.28 -16.32
N ASP A 149 -5.20 3.31 -17.35
CA ASP A 149 -5.08 2.26 -18.35
C ASP A 149 -3.60 1.93 -18.60
N PHE A 150 -3.35 0.94 -19.47
CA PHE A 150 -2.01 0.50 -19.83
C PHE A 150 -1.41 1.25 -21.02
N ASP A 151 -2.17 2.18 -21.63
CA ASP A 151 -1.80 2.82 -22.90
C ASP A 151 -1.05 4.16 -22.74
N GLY A 152 -0.65 4.51 -21.52
CA GLY A 152 -0.01 5.79 -21.22
C GLY A 152 1.28 6.02 -22.02
N SER A 153 2.16 5.03 -22.13
CA SER A 153 3.38 5.10 -22.92
C SER A 153 3.09 5.28 -24.41
N THR A 154 2.13 4.54 -24.95
CA THR A 154 1.70 4.64 -26.36
C THR A 154 1.18 6.04 -26.69
N ARG A 155 0.38 6.65 -25.79
CA ARG A 155 -0.10 8.02 -25.99
C ARG A 155 1.03 9.04 -25.99
N ILE A 156 1.98 8.91 -25.07
CA ILE A 156 3.14 9.80 -25.00
C ILE A 156 3.99 9.66 -26.26
N THR A 157 4.28 8.43 -26.69
CA THR A 157 5.06 8.17 -27.91
C THR A 157 4.38 8.79 -29.14
N LYS A 158 3.06 8.59 -29.30
CA LYS A 158 2.31 9.22 -30.40
C LYS A 158 2.40 10.73 -30.35
N HIS A 159 2.30 11.34 -29.17
CA HIS A 159 2.39 12.79 -29.01
C HIS A 159 3.77 13.33 -29.39
N ILE A 160 4.84 12.63 -29.00
CA ILE A 160 6.22 13.01 -29.34
C ILE A 160 6.48 12.88 -30.85
N LEU A 161 5.99 11.80 -31.47
CA LEU A 161 6.21 11.56 -32.90
C LEU A 161 5.36 12.46 -33.82
N ASN A 162 4.29 13.04 -33.30
CA ASN A 162 3.43 13.99 -34.03
C ASN A 162 3.84 15.46 -33.81
N LEU A 163 4.96 15.71 -33.14
CA LEU A 163 5.63 17.00 -33.02
C LEU A 163 6.70 17.12 -34.12
#